data_6ba84965d602a5f1ce34b329fea62d8c
#
_entry.id   6ba84965d602a5f1ce34b329fea62d8c
#
_cell.length_a   1.000
_cell.length_b   1.000
_cell.length_c   1.000
_cell.angle_alpha   90.00
_cell.angle_beta   90.00
_cell.angle_gamma   90.00
#
_symmetry.space_group_name_H-M   'P 1'
#
loop_
_entity.id
_entity.type
_entity.pdbx_description
1 polymer ?
#
loop_
_entity_poly.entity_id
_entity_poly.type
_entity_poly.pdbx_seq_one_letter_code
_entity_poly.pdbx_strand_id
1 'polypeptide(L)'
;MWKKLFRLWNKLLKWKTIIKRICFLLLISSVVVLESQNFCKVCKAAKKYENDKLRIACEIGSGEDIRFKVLKRNLKILEKLTGIEFVDMADAEFGSSNEASVYYVEYAINEGVDGILLSPSSDQILPTVCRLCQDAGVYWGIYFRSIEDAAIREECASSPYYIGNICEDEENMGYNITKEAADMGYQKLGIISTVQWDTTGQRREQGIQKAMKEYPEIKILAEVRDVFSTEDVYKNTKSLLTAYPEIDCIFLVASKSGEAQQSIAKAIRDLGKNGEVGMAAIDFMRGFSELFDSECLESVIGLPQLTIDPYYLAIKMINTLKGYPIEEKCSTQTVPGIMVTSKKEARQLKKIVEDENLVFFSEEYIEKHLFKWNNPELDEQEFQKIINQNQRLKYSKSGN
;
A
#
# COMPACT_ATOMS: atom_id res chain seq x y z
N MET A 1 -44.43 70.39 -5.25
CA MET A 1 -43.20 69.60 -5.55
C MET A 1 -42.93 68.52 -4.47
N TRP A 2 -42.94 68.82 -3.21
CA TRP A 2 -42.62 67.92 -2.10
C TRP A 2 -43.57 66.70 -1.94
N LYS A 3 -44.87 66.81 -2.16
CA LYS A 3 -45.85 65.72 -2.06
C LYS A 3 -45.64 64.63 -3.15
N LYS A 4 -45.11 64.98 -4.33
CA LYS A 4 -44.75 64.00 -5.39
C LYS A 4 -43.50 63.21 -5.05
N LEU A 5 -42.48 63.89 -4.48
CA LEU A 5 -41.23 63.25 -4.04
C LEU A 5 -41.45 62.28 -2.89
N PHE A 6 -42.32 62.64 -1.93
CA PHE A 6 -42.66 61.78 -0.80
C PHE A 6 -43.43 60.51 -1.24
N ARG A 7 -44.30 60.60 -2.24
CA ARG A 7 -44.99 59.43 -2.82
C ARG A 7 -44.00 58.50 -3.60
N LEU A 8 -43.06 59.06 -4.29
CA LEU A 8 -42.00 58.30 -4.96
C LEU A 8 -41.07 57.62 -3.96
N TRP A 9 -40.70 58.25 -2.89
CA TRP A 9 -39.92 57.71 -1.79
C TRP A 9 -40.58 56.53 -1.13
N ASN A 10 -41.86 56.62 -0.80
CA ASN A 10 -42.63 55.55 -0.21
C ASN A 10 -42.84 54.37 -1.19
N LYS A 11 -42.94 54.60 -2.48
CA LYS A 11 -42.93 53.55 -3.50
C LYS A 11 -41.56 52.81 -3.54
N LEU A 12 -40.48 53.52 -3.53
CA LEU A 12 -39.11 52.96 -3.52
C LEU A 12 -38.83 52.12 -2.27
N LEU A 13 -39.30 52.56 -1.09
CA LEU A 13 -39.22 51.79 0.16
C LEU A 13 -40.00 50.47 0.09
N LYS A 14 -41.22 50.53 -0.46
CA LYS A 14 -42.04 49.30 -0.67
C LYS A 14 -41.35 48.32 -1.66
N TRP A 15 -40.76 48.84 -2.73
CA TRP A 15 -40.01 48.01 -3.70
C TRP A 15 -38.77 47.40 -3.09
N LYS A 16 -38.01 48.08 -2.25
CA LYS A 16 -36.85 47.53 -1.53
C LYS A 16 -37.28 46.39 -0.59
N THR A 17 -38.40 46.52 0.06
CA THR A 17 -38.94 45.46 0.95
C THR A 17 -39.41 44.25 0.17
N ILE A 18 -40.05 44.44 -0.98
CA ILE A 18 -40.46 43.37 -1.89
C ILE A 18 -39.27 42.61 -2.46
N ILE A 19 -38.24 43.36 -2.92
CA ILE A 19 -36.99 42.76 -3.45
C ILE A 19 -36.30 41.93 -2.37
N LYS A 20 -36.17 42.46 -1.14
CA LYS A 20 -35.59 41.68 -0.03
C LYS A 20 -36.37 40.41 0.27
N ARG A 21 -37.70 40.42 0.21
CA ARG A 21 -38.51 39.19 0.40
C ARG A 21 -38.35 38.20 -0.73
N ILE A 22 -38.27 38.66 -1.97
CA ILE A 22 -38.03 37.81 -3.14
C ILE A 22 -36.61 37.16 -3.08
N CYS A 23 -35.57 37.95 -2.74
CA CYS A 23 -34.23 37.41 -2.55
C CYS A 23 -34.16 36.40 -1.41
N PHE A 24 -34.87 36.62 -0.30
CA PHE A 24 -34.93 35.68 0.81
C PHE A 24 -35.67 34.39 0.45
N LEU A 25 -36.76 34.47 -0.31
CA LEU A 25 -37.47 33.28 -0.82
C LEU A 25 -36.67 32.51 -1.84
N LEU A 26 -35.89 33.19 -2.70
CA LEU A 26 -34.97 32.53 -3.65
C LEU A 26 -33.80 31.86 -2.92
N LEU A 27 -33.28 32.45 -1.84
CA LEU A 27 -32.26 31.82 -1.00
C LEU A 27 -32.82 30.57 -0.29
N ILE A 28 -34.02 30.62 0.28
CA ILE A 28 -34.67 29.45 0.91
C ILE A 28 -34.90 28.37 -0.15
N SER A 29 -35.42 28.74 -1.33
CA SER A 29 -35.65 27.74 -2.39
C SER A 29 -34.37 27.09 -2.90
N SER A 30 -33.27 27.84 -2.97
CA SER A 30 -31.97 27.26 -3.36
C SER A 30 -31.40 26.32 -2.28
N VAL A 31 -31.57 26.63 -0.99
CA VAL A 31 -31.18 25.75 0.11
C VAL A 31 -32.03 24.47 0.11
N VAL A 32 -33.34 24.58 -0.04
CA VAL A 32 -34.25 23.42 -0.10
C VAL A 32 -34.00 22.56 -1.32
N VAL A 33 -33.63 23.14 -2.47
CA VAL A 33 -33.25 22.38 -3.68
C VAL A 33 -31.92 21.65 -3.46
N LEU A 34 -30.92 22.29 -2.80
CA LEU A 34 -29.64 21.65 -2.46
C LEU A 34 -29.83 20.50 -1.46
N GLU A 35 -30.65 20.72 -0.40
CA GLU A 35 -30.97 19.65 0.54
C GLU A 35 -31.79 18.51 -0.09
N SER A 36 -32.74 18.83 -0.97
CA SER A 36 -33.53 17.81 -1.68
C SER A 36 -32.67 17.02 -2.69
N GLN A 37 -31.67 17.66 -3.33
CA GLN A 37 -30.72 16.95 -4.21
C GLN A 37 -29.79 16.05 -3.42
N ASN A 38 -29.30 16.48 -2.27
CA ASN A 38 -28.51 15.64 -1.37
C ASN A 38 -29.34 14.51 -0.76
N PHE A 39 -30.56 14.79 -0.33
CA PHE A 39 -31.51 13.77 0.15
C PHE A 39 -31.89 12.77 -0.97
N CYS A 40 -32.07 13.23 -2.20
CA CYS A 40 -32.34 12.37 -3.35
C CYS A 40 -31.11 11.52 -3.73
N LYS A 41 -29.86 12.04 -3.59
CA LYS A 41 -28.64 11.25 -3.77
C LYS A 41 -28.48 10.20 -2.68
N VAL A 42 -28.72 10.56 -1.42
CA VAL A 42 -28.71 9.62 -0.28
C VAL A 42 -29.81 8.56 -0.41
N CYS A 43 -31.03 8.94 -0.82
CA CYS A 43 -32.11 7.99 -1.08
C CYS A 43 -31.83 7.10 -2.32
N LYS A 44 -31.16 7.61 -3.36
CA LYS A 44 -30.73 6.77 -4.50
C LYS A 44 -29.63 5.81 -4.11
N ALA A 45 -28.65 6.27 -3.31
CA ALA A 45 -27.64 5.40 -2.72
C ALA A 45 -28.32 4.33 -1.83
N ALA A 46 -29.17 4.73 -0.88
CA ALA A 46 -29.88 3.78 -0.01
C ALA A 46 -30.75 2.77 -0.80
N LYS A 47 -31.43 3.18 -1.89
CA LYS A 47 -32.15 2.25 -2.76
C LYS A 47 -31.24 1.33 -3.58
N LYS A 48 -30.04 1.79 -3.97
CA LYS A 48 -29.05 0.94 -4.63
C LYS A 48 -28.59 -0.19 -3.69
N TYR A 49 -28.45 0.11 -2.39
CA TYR A 49 -27.99 -0.86 -1.39
C TYR A 49 -29.06 -1.88 -0.93
N GLU A 50 -30.30 -1.71 -1.28
CA GLU A 50 -31.37 -2.65 -0.86
C GLU A 50 -31.45 -3.92 -1.73
N ASN A 51 -30.88 -3.92 -2.95
CA ASN A 51 -30.98 -5.04 -3.89
C ASN A 51 -29.69 -5.41 -4.63
N ASP A 52 -28.62 -4.59 -4.58
CA ASP A 52 -27.37 -4.86 -5.31
C ASP A 52 -26.25 -5.29 -4.35
N LYS A 53 -25.52 -6.33 -4.74
CA LYS A 53 -24.34 -6.82 -4.04
C LYS A 53 -23.25 -5.76 -4.06
N LEU A 54 -22.69 -5.41 -2.90
CA LEU A 54 -21.56 -4.49 -2.82
C LEU A 54 -20.33 -5.07 -3.55
N ARG A 55 -19.61 -4.22 -4.29
CA ARG A 55 -18.50 -4.62 -5.16
C ARG A 55 -17.25 -3.80 -4.87
N ILE A 56 -16.11 -4.48 -4.76
CA ILE A 56 -14.80 -3.87 -4.54
C ILE A 56 -13.88 -4.22 -5.70
N ALA A 57 -13.35 -3.22 -6.40
CA ALA A 57 -12.32 -3.40 -7.41
C ALA A 57 -10.97 -3.69 -6.75
N CYS A 58 -10.25 -4.67 -7.25
CA CYS A 58 -8.94 -5.07 -6.78
C CYS A 58 -8.11 -5.61 -7.95
N GLU A 59 -6.83 -5.31 -7.99
CA GLU A 59 -5.86 -5.94 -8.90
C GLU A 59 -5.43 -7.30 -8.31
N ILE A 60 -6.16 -8.36 -8.64
CA ILE A 60 -5.85 -9.71 -8.13
C ILE A 60 -4.82 -10.40 -9.01
N GLY A 61 -4.78 -10.05 -10.30
CA GLY A 61 -3.90 -10.69 -11.27
C GLY A 61 -4.36 -12.09 -11.72
N SER A 62 -4.16 -12.38 -12.98
CA SER A 62 -4.56 -13.65 -13.60
C SER A 62 -3.40 -14.66 -13.69
N GLY A 63 -2.24 -14.34 -13.12
CA GLY A 63 -1.01 -15.10 -13.32
C GLY A 63 -0.89 -16.38 -12.49
N GLU A 64 0.10 -17.19 -12.87
CA GLU A 64 0.54 -18.36 -12.10
C GLU A 64 1.30 -17.98 -10.81
N ASP A 65 1.48 -16.68 -10.56
CA ASP A 65 2.17 -16.17 -9.38
C ASP A 65 1.42 -16.58 -8.10
N ILE A 66 2.14 -17.25 -7.22
CA ILE A 66 1.64 -17.75 -5.94
C ILE A 66 1.01 -16.66 -5.08
N ARG A 67 1.55 -15.42 -5.14
CA ARG A 67 1.08 -14.28 -4.37
C ARG A 67 -0.38 -13.94 -4.71
N PHE A 68 -0.71 -13.91 -5.99
CA PHE A 68 -2.07 -13.64 -6.45
C PHE A 68 -3.02 -14.81 -6.17
N LYS A 69 -2.54 -16.06 -6.25
CA LYS A 69 -3.32 -17.24 -5.85
C LYS A 69 -3.70 -17.17 -4.37
N VAL A 70 -2.76 -16.80 -3.51
CA VAL A 70 -2.98 -16.62 -2.07
C VAL A 70 -3.96 -15.47 -1.80
N LEU A 71 -3.78 -14.30 -2.43
CA LEU A 71 -4.71 -13.18 -2.29
C LEU A 71 -6.13 -13.59 -2.69
N LYS A 72 -6.30 -14.13 -3.88
CA LYS A 72 -7.60 -14.56 -4.41
C LYS A 72 -8.32 -15.53 -3.47
N ARG A 73 -7.58 -16.48 -2.89
CA ARG A 73 -8.10 -17.42 -1.89
C ARG A 73 -8.63 -16.70 -0.65
N ASN A 74 -7.83 -15.77 -0.11
CA ASN A 74 -8.19 -15.04 1.10
C ASN A 74 -9.34 -14.04 0.87
N LEU A 75 -9.40 -13.38 -0.29
CA LEU A 75 -10.53 -12.53 -0.68
C LEU A 75 -11.83 -13.35 -0.83
N LYS A 76 -11.77 -14.59 -1.37
CA LYS A 76 -12.94 -15.46 -1.43
C LYS A 76 -13.51 -15.85 -0.06
N ILE A 77 -12.67 -15.93 0.97
CA ILE A 77 -13.13 -16.10 2.34
C ILE A 77 -13.93 -14.87 2.79
N LEU A 78 -13.41 -13.68 2.53
CA LEU A 78 -14.12 -12.42 2.83
C LEU A 78 -15.44 -12.31 2.06
N GLU A 79 -15.47 -12.69 0.77
CA GLU A 79 -16.70 -12.74 -0.03
C GLU A 79 -17.76 -13.64 0.61
N LYS A 80 -17.35 -14.85 1.01
CA LYS A 80 -18.23 -15.82 1.68
C LYS A 80 -18.83 -15.28 2.97
N LEU A 81 -18.03 -14.62 3.79
CA LEU A 81 -18.44 -14.11 5.10
C LEU A 81 -19.30 -12.86 5.02
N THR A 82 -19.13 -12.02 3.98
CA THR A 82 -19.74 -10.68 3.92
C THR A 82 -20.81 -10.52 2.84
N GLY A 83 -20.79 -11.39 1.83
CA GLY A 83 -21.59 -11.25 0.61
C GLY A 83 -21.08 -10.16 -0.34
N ILE A 84 -19.99 -9.46 -0.02
CA ILE A 84 -19.34 -8.49 -0.91
C ILE A 84 -18.60 -9.23 -2.03
N GLU A 85 -18.57 -8.65 -3.22
CA GLU A 85 -17.87 -9.21 -4.38
C GLU A 85 -16.55 -8.48 -4.61
N PHE A 86 -15.45 -9.22 -4.76
CA PHE A 86 -14.20 -8.67 -5.26
C PHE A 86 -14.12 -8.86 -6.77
N VAL A 87 -14.05 -7.73 -7.49
CA VAL A 87 -13.95 -7.70 -8.95
C VAL A 87 -12.49 -7.59 -9.33
N ASP A 88 -11.97 -8.65 -9.95
CA ASP A 88 -10.60 -8.64 -10.47
C ASP A 88 -10.54 -7.77 -11.72
N MET A 89 -9.82 -6.67 -11.64
CA MET A 89 -9.60 -5.73 -12.74
C MET A 89 -8.12 -5.65 -13.13
N ALA A 90 -7.35 -6.70 -12.83
CA ALA A 90 -5.94 -6.71 -13.17
C ALA A 90 -5.73 -6.65 -14.68
N ASP A 91 -4.96 -5.66 -15.10
CA ASP A 91 -4.38 -5.55 -16.43
C ASP A 91 -2.86 -5.44 -16.26
N ALA A 92 -2.11 -6.01 -17.21
CA ALA A 92 -0.65 -5.99 -17.18
C ALA A 92 -0.06 -4.56 -17.21
N GLU A 93 -0.85 -3.57 -17.62
CA GLU A 93 -0.44 -2.18 -17.69
C GLU A 93 -0.81 -1.36 -16.45
N PHE A 94 -1.71 -1.86 -15.57
CA PHE A 94 -2.08 -1.15 -14.36
C PHE A 94 -0.88 -0.98 -13.44
N GLY A 95 -0.72 0.23 -12.89
CA GLY A 95 0.45 0.61 -12.09
C GLY A 95 1.74 0.84 -12.88
N SER A 96 1.75 0.59 -14.20
CA SER A 96 2.93 0.82 -15.06
C SER A 96 3.17 2.30 -15.35
N SER A 97 2.11 3.11 -15.38
CA SER A 97 2.17 4.56 -15.60
C SER A 97 1.07 5.30 -14.83
N ASN A 98 1.19 6.62 -14.79
CA ASN A 98 0.18 7.49 -14.19
C ASN A 98 -1.17 7.38 -14.94
N GLU A 99 -1.12 7.35 -16.26
CA GLU A 99 -2.29 7.24 -17.12
C GLU A 99 -3.00 5.90 -16.92
N ALA A 100 -2.26 4.81 -16.86
CA ALA A 100 -2.82 3.47 -16.62
C ALA A 100 -3.49 3.37 -15.24
N SER A 101 -2.88 3.95 -14.21
CA SER A 101 -3.45 3.97 -12.85
C SER A 101 -4.74 4.80 -12.78
N VAL A 102 -4.82 5.96 -13.46
CA VAL A 102 -6.05 6.76 -13.54
C VAL A 102 -7.12 6.03 -14.34
N TYR A 103 -6.75 5.42 -15.46
CA TYR A 103 -7.68 4.62 -16.29
C TYR A 103 -8.29 3.45 -15.49
N TYR A 104 -7.50 2.78 -14.66
CA TYR A 104 -8.01 1.74 -13.76
C TYR A 104 -9.13 2.27 -12.86
N VAL A 105 -8.94 3.45 -12.25
CA VAL A 105 -9.95 4.06 -11.38
C VAL A 105 -11.21 4.43 -12.17
N GLU A 106 -11.07 5.06 -13.34
CA GLU A 106 -12.20 5.41 -14.22
C GLU A 106 -12.97 4.16 -14.69
N TYR A 107 -12.24 3.12 -15.04
CA TYR A 107 -12.85 1.85 -15.46
C TYR A 107 -13.62 1.20 -14.30
N ALA A 108 -13.03 1.13 -13.10
CA ALA A 108 -13.68 0.59 -11.91
C ALA A 108 -14.98 1.36 -11.56
N ILE A 109 -14.93 2.70 -11.62
CA ILE A 109 -16.13 3.54 -11.41
C ILE A 109 -17.22 3.23 -12.45
N ASN A 110 -16.86 3.10 -13.72
CA ASN A 110 -17.80 2.80 -14.80
C ASN A 110 -18.41 1.39 -14.66
N GLU A 111 -17.67 0.42 -14.14
CA GLU A 111 -18.18 -0.92 -13.79
C GLU A 111 -19.12 -0.92 -12.58
N GLY A 112 -19.30 0.23 -11.91
CA GLY A 112 -20.25 0.41 -10.81
C GLY A 112 -19.82 -0.26 -9.52
N VAL A 113 -18.52 -0.22 -9.18
CA VAL A 113 -18.02 -0.67 -7.89
C VAL A 113 -18.33 0.34 -6.79
N ASP A 114 -18.35 -0.12 -5.55
CA ASP A 114 -18.57 0.70 -4.35
C ASP A 114 -17.26 1.07 -3.64
N GLY A 115 -16.20 0.31 -3.94
CA GLY A 115 -14.87 0.54 -3.38
C GLY A 115 -13.75 0.16 -4.35
N ILE A 116 -12.61 0.84 -4.23
CA ILE A 116 -11.41 0.63 -5.05
C ILE A 116 -10.20 0.44 -4.13
N LEU A 117 -9.49 -0.68 -4.32
CA LEU A 117 -8.17 -0.90 -3.74
C LEU A 117 -7.13 -0.55 -4.81
N LEU A 118 -6.30 0.47 -4.54
CA LEU A 118 -5.39 1.06 -5.52
C LEU A 118 -3.93 0.89 -5.09
N SER A 119 -3.08 0.41 -6.02
CA SER A 119 -1.63 0.55 -5.93
C SER A 119 -1.19 1.64 -6.90
N PRO A 120 -1.04 2.90 -6.47
CA PRO A 120 -0.80 4.00 -7.38
C PRO A 120 0.63 3.95 -7.96
N SER A 121 0.79 4.41 -9.21
CA SER A 121 2.12 4.55 -9.82
C SER A 121 2.96 5.68 -9.19
N SER A 122 2.30 6.75 -8.75
CA SER A 122 2.93 7.88 -8.05
C SER A 122 1.90 8.70 -7.27
N ASP A 123 2.38 9.57 -6.36
CA ASP A 123 1.51 10.50 -5.61
C ASP A 123 0.79 11.49 -6.53
N GLN A 124 1.39 11.82 -7.68
CA GLN A 124 0.86 12.86 -8.59
C GLN A 124 -0.54 12.58 -9.15
N ILE A 125 -0.94 11.31 -9.21
CA ILE A 125 -2.28 10.94 -9.67
C ILE A 125 -3.36 11.10 -8.60
N LEU A 126 -2.99 11.09 -7.33
CA LEU A 126 -3.92 10.98 -6.20
C LEU A 126 -4.94 12.13 -6.11
N PRO A 127 -4.60 13.40 -6.40
CA PRO A 127 -5.61 14.46 -6.48
C PRO A 127 -6.70 14.18 -7.53
N THR A 128 -6.31 13.60 -8.68
CA THR A 128 -7.28 13.21 -9.72
C THR A 128 -8.15 12.05 -9.26
N VAL A 129 -7.54 11.02 -8.66
CA VAL A 129 -8.26 9.87 -8.08
C VAL A 129 -9.25 10.32 -7.00
N CYS A 130 -8.81 11.20 -6.10
CA CYS A 130 -9.63 11.76 -5.02
C CYS A 130 -10.90 12.41 -5.60
N ARG A 131 -10.75 13.26 -6.62
CA ARG A 131 -11.86 13.93 -7.28
C ARG A 131 -12.78 12.94 -7.98
N LEU A 132 -12.25 12.02 -8.79
CA LEU A 132 -13.04 11.00 -9.51
C LEU A 132 -13.90 10.17 -8.55
N CYS A 133 -13.29 9.67 -7.48
CA CYS A 133 -13.99 8.85 -6.48
C CYS A 133 -15.02 9.67 -5.70
N GLN A 134 -14.71 10.92 -5.34
CA GLN A 134 -15.65 11.80 -4.66
C GLN A 134 -16.85 12.15 -5.53
N ASP A 135 -16.64 12.45 -6.81
CA ASP A 135 -17.72 12.77 -7.76
C ASP A 135 -18.63 11.55 -8.00
N ALA A 136 -18.06 10.35 -8.00
CA ALA A 136 -18.78 9.09 -8.18
C ALA A 136 -19.42 8.57 -6.88
N GLY A 137 -18.98 9.02 -5.70
CA GLY A 137 -19.40 8.48 -4.42
C GLY A 137 -18.83 7.09 -4.14
N VAL A 138 -17.63 6.80 -4.62
CA VAL A 138 -16.94 5.52 -4.49
C VAL A 138 -15.82 5.63 -3.46
N TYR A 139 -15.79 4.71 -2.50
CA TYR A 139 -14.70 4.65 -1.52
C TYR A 139 -13.43 4.13 -2.17
N TRP A 140 -12.27 4.61 -1.70
CA TRP A 140 -10.98 4.16 -2.20
C TRP A 140 -9.90 4.21 -1.12
N GLY A 141 -8.90 3.38 -1.29
CA GLY A 141 -7.74 3.36 -0.41
C GLY A 141 -6.51 2.83 -1.14
N ILE A 142 -5.35 3.03 -0.54
CA ILE A 142 -4.05 2.72 -1.14
C ILE A 142 -3.42 1.54 -0.41
N TYR A 143 -2.78 0.65 -1.15
CA TYR A 143 -1.95 -0.39 -0.59
C TYR A 143 -0.55 -0.37 -1.20
N PHE A 144 0.40 -1.02 -0.54
CA PHE A 144 1.79 -1.19 -0.93
C PHE A 144 2.64 0.09 -0.79
N ARG A 145 2.12 1.26 -1.12
CA ARG A 145 2.88 2.51 -1.11
C ARG A 145 2.37 3.47 -0.04
N SER A 146 3.26 4.32 0.50
CA SER A 146 2.91 5.51 1.29
C SER A 146 2.74 6.74 0.39
N ILE A 147 2.02 7.75 0.87
CA ILE A 147 1.95 9.06 0.21
C ILE A 147 3.07 9.92 0.78
N GLU A 148 4.07 10.24 -0.03
CA GLU A 148 5.26 10.99 0.41
C GLU A 148 5.01 12.49 0.41
N ASP A 149 4.26 13.02 -0.57
CA ASP A 149 3.90 14.44 -0.61
C ASP A 149 2.89 14.78 0.49
N ALA A 150 3.30 15.65 1.42
CA ALA A 150 2.48 16.03 2.58
C ALA A 150 1.19 16.77 2.18
N ALA A 151 1.23 17.61 1.13
CA ALA A 151 0.06 18.36 0.67
C ALA A 151 -0.97 17.41 0.01
N ILE A 152 -0.51 16.47 -0.80
CA ILE A 152 -1.36 15.44 -1.41
C ILE A 152 -1.94 14.53 -0.34
N ARG A 153 -1.15 14.16 0.67
CA ARG A 153 -1.63 13.35 1.81
C ARG A 153 -2.76 14.04 2.56
N GLU A 154 -2.63 15.34 2.84
CA GLU A 154 -3.66 16.14 3.51
C GLU A 154 -4.92 16.28 2.63
N GLU A 155 -4.76 16.49 1.32
CA GLU A 155 -5.85 16.54 0.37
C GLU A 155 -6.63 15.21 0.36
N CYS A 156 -5.95 14.08 0.24
CA CYS A 156 -6.58 12.75 0.30
C CYS A 156 -7.31 12.55 1.63
N ALA A 157 -6.67 12.85 2.76
CA ALA A 157 -7.25 12.68 4.09
C ALA A 157 -8.46 13.59 4.35
N SER A 158 -8.64 14.66 3.59
CA SER A 158 -9.81 15.53 3.65
C SER A 158 -11.04 14.97 2.93
N SER A 159 -10.85 13.99 2.04
CA SER A 159 -11.95 13.38 1.29
C SER A 159 -12.71 12.36 2.15
N PRO A 160 -14.05 12.43 2.20
CA PRO A 160 -14.87 11.47 2.95
C PRO A 160 -14.89 10.07 2.31
N TYR A 161 -14.35 9.92 1.10
CA TYR A 161 -14.29 8.65 0.37
C TYR A 161 -12.93 7.98 0.41
N TYR A 162 -11.90 8.66 0.94
CA TYR A 162 -10.60 8.04 1.16
C TYR A 162 -10.59 7.29 2.49
N ILE A 163 -10.22 6.00 2.49
CA ILE A 163 -10.21 5.15 3.68
C ILE A 163 -8.81 4.94 4.27
N GLY A 164 -7.81 5.69 3.79
CA GLY A 164 -6.43 5.57 4.23
C GLY A 164 -5.60 4.59 3.42
N ASN A 165 -4.42 4.25 3.94
CA ASN A 165 -3.53 3.33 3.25
C ASN A 165 -2.91 2.27 4.18
N ILE A 166 -2.52 1.16 3.56
CA ILE A 166 -1.72 0.10 4.17
C ILE A 166 -0.44 -0.02 3.36
N CYS A 167 0.71 0.11 3.99
CA CYS A 167 2.00 0.02 3.31
C CYS A 167 3.02 -0.75 4.13
N GLU A 168 4.08 -1.18 3.48
CA GLU A 168 5.21 -1.80 4.16
C GLU A 168 6.00 -0.76 4.97
N ASP A 169 6.61 -1.20 6.06
CA ASP A 169 7.49 -0.34 6.88
C ASP A 169 8.90 -0.28 6.27
N GLU A 170 8.97 0.30 5.08
CA GLU A 170 10.15 0.31 4.21
C GLU A 170 11.36 0.97 4.86
N GLU A 171 11.16 2.10 5.56
CA GLU A 171 12.25 2.79 6.26
C GLU A 171 12.83 1.91 7.36
N ASN A 172 11.96 1.26 8.14
CA ASN A 172 12.40 0.38 9.21
C ASN A 172 13.04 -0.91 8.68
N MET A 173 12.60 -1.41 7.52
CA MET A 173 13.28 -2.52 6.85
C MET A 173 14.70 -2.12 6.43
N GLY A 174 14.88 -0.97 5.78
CA GLY A 174 16.19 -0.45 5.41
C GLY A 174 17.10 -0.23 6.61
N TYR A 175 16.57 0.31 7.71
CA TYR A 175 17.30 0.48 8.96
C TYR A 175 17.74 -0.87 9.55
N ASN A 176 16.81 -1.80 9.73
CA ASN A 176 17.09 -3.07 10.41
C ASN A 176 18.05 -3.96 9.63
N ILE A 177 17.95 -4.04 8.30
CA ILE A 177 18.86 -4.86 7.50
C ILE A 177 20.27 -4.29 7.50
N THR A 178 20.42 -2.95 7.57
CA THR A 178 21.72 -2.29 7.67
C THR A 178 22.34 -2.51 9.04
N LYS A 179 21.54 -2.40 10.10
CA LYS A 179 21.98 -2.73 11.46
C LYS A 179 22.47 -4.17 11.53
N GLU A 180 21.70 -5.11 10.96
CA GLU A 180 22.07 -6.52 10.97
C GLU A 180 23.40 -6.78 10.22
N ALA A 181 23.60 -6.12 9.07
CA ALA A 181 24.89 -6.20 8.35
C ALA A 181 26.06 -5.67 9.20
N ALA A 182 25.86 -4.58 9.97
CA ALA A 182 26.86 -4.06 10.90
C ALA A 182 27.15 -5.06 12.03
N ASP A 183 26.12 -5.61 12.64
CA ASP A 183 26.24 -6.60 13.72
C ASP A 183 26.94 -7.89 13.26
N MET A 184 26.84 -8.23 11.96
CA MET A 184 27.58 -9.32 11.32
C MET A 184 29.03 -8.96 10.99
N GLY A 185 29.42 -7.68 11.10
CA GLY A 185 30.78 -7.19 10.87
C GLY A 185 31.05 -6.65 9.47
N TYR A 186 30.05 -6.56 8.61
CA TYR A 186 30.19 -5.93 7.29
C TYR A 186 30.32 -4.41 7.42
N GLN A 187 31.18 -3.81 6.59
CA GLN A 187 31.49 -2.39 6.67
C GLN A 187 31.48 -1.67 5.30
N LYS A 188 31.64 -2.40 4.21
CA LYS A 188 31.88 -1.82 2.88
C LYS A 188 30.84 -2.34 1.89
N LEU A 189 29.75 -1.57 1.77
CA LEU A 189 28.59 -1.99 1.00
C LEU A 189 28.68 -1.59 -0.46
N GLY A 190 28.30 -2.51 -1.34
CA GLY A 190 27.92 -2.22 -2.72
C GLY A 190 26.40 -2.29 -2.86
N ILE A 191 25.75 -1.19 -3.24
CA ILE A 191 24.29 -1.09 -3.31
C ILE A 191 23.79 -1.44 -4.71
N ILE A 192 22.71 -2.25 -4.76
CA ILE A 192 21.89 -2.48 -5.97
C ILE A 192 20.46 -2.02 -5.63
N SER A 193 19.95 -1.05 -6.40
CA SER A 193 18.65 -0.43 -6.14
C SER A 193 17.89 -0.17 -7.46
N THR A 194 16.62 0.21 -7.32
CA THR A 194 15.76 0.63 -8.44
C THR A 194 16.04 2.07 -8.87
N VAL A 195 15.20 2.58 -9.75
CA VAL A 195 15.22 3.98 -10.22
C VAL A 195 15.09 4.95 -9.04
N GLN A 196 15.76 6.09 -9.16
CA GLN A 196 15.86 7.06 -8.06
C GLN A 196 14.49 7.64 -7.61
N TRP A 197 13.50 7.68 -8.48
CA TRP A 197 12.14 8.16 -8.17
C TRP A 197 11.19 7.10 -7.61
N ASP A 198 11.64 5.86 -7.44
CA ASP A 198 10.85 4.81 -6.79
C ASP A 198 10.74 5.09 -5.28
N THR A 199 9.55 5.39 -4.80
CA THR A 199 9.30 5.75 -3.40
C THR A 199 9.66 4.62 -2.44
N THR A 200 9.44 3.36 -2.83
CA THR A 200 9.84 2.17 -2.06
C THR A 200 11.35 2.16 -1.82
N GLY A 201 12.13 2.28 -2.91
CA GLY A 201 13.60 2.34 -2.83
C GLY A 201 14.08 3.52 -1.99
N GLN A 202 13.48 4.71 -2.19
CA GLN A 202 13.82 5.91 -1.42
C GLN A 202 13.61 5.73 0.09
N ARG A 203 12.49 5.13 0.49
CA ARG A 203 12.17 4.87 1.91
C ARG A 203 13.17 3.88 2.53
N ARG A 204 13.50 2.80 1.82
CA ARG A 204 14.52 1.83 2.25
C ARG A 204 15.88 2.51 2.43
N GLU A 205 16.27 3.36 1.48
CA GLU A 205 17.52 4.10 1.53
C GLU A 205 17.54 5.14 2.68
N GLN A 206 16.43 5.79 3.00
CA GLN A 206 16.33 6.64 4.19
C GLN A 206 16.62 5.84 5.47
N GLY A 207 16.11 4.62 5.58
CA GLY A 207 16.41 3.71 6.66
C GLY A 207 17.89 3.33 6.73
N ILE A 208 18.51 3.02 5.60
CA ILE A 208 19.95 2.75 5.49
C ILE A 208 20.75 3.96 6.01
N GLN A 209 20.44 5.16 5.52
CA GLN A 209 21.13 6.39 5.96
C GLN A 209 20.96 6.67 7.46
N LYS A 210 19.80 6.32 8.02
CA LYS A 210 19.54 6.44 9.45
C LYS A 210 20.43 5.47 10.25
N ALA A 211 20.51 4.21 9.83
CA ALA A 211 21.38 3.23 10.46
C ALA A 211 22.87 3.61 10.38
N MET A 212 23.33 4.11 9.22
CA MET A 212 24.73 4.55 9.05
C MET A 212 25.13 5.69 9.99
N LYS A 213 24.19 6.50 10.52
CA LYS A 213 24.52 7.50 11.55
C LYS A 213 24.82 6.88 12.88
N GLU A 214 24.25 5.72 13.18
CA GLU A 214 24.46 4.97 14.42
C GLU A 214 25.63 3.98 14.30
N TYR A 215 25.91 3.52 13.06
CA TYR A 215 26.98 2.59 12.69
C TYR A 215 27.95 3.26 11.70
N PRO A 216 28.80 4.22 12.15
CA PRO A 216 29.61 5.04 11.26
C PRO A 216 30.73 4.27 10.55
N GLU A 217 31.01 3.04 10.96
CA GLU A 217 31.92 2.11 10.26
C GLU A 217 31.38 1.63 8.93
N ILE A 218 30.04 1.61 8.74
CA ILE A 218 29.41 1.23 7.48
C ILE A 218 29.60 2.35 6.44
N LYS A 219 30.09 1.96 5.28
CA LYS A 219 30.29 2.86 4.13
C LYS A 219 29.72 2.24 2.87
N ILE A 220 28.96 3.04 2.13
CA ILE A 220 28.57 2.70 0.77
C ILE A 220 29.72 3.12 -0.16
N LEU A 221 30.38 2.15 -0.76
CA LEU A 221 31.51 2.40 -1.67
C LEU A 221 31.05 2.73 -3.07
N ALA A 222 29.99 2.06 -3.53
CA ALA A 222 29.40 2.30 -4.84
C ALA A 222 27.95 1.84 -4.86
N GLU A 223 27.17 2.41 -5.76
CA GLU A 223 25.79 2.03 -6.00
C GLU A 223 25.47 1.91 -7.48
N VAL A 224 24.60 0.97 -7.81
CA VAL A 224 24.06 0.79 -9.15
C VAL A 224 22.55 0.86 -9.08
N ARG A 225 21.98 1.67 -9.97
CA ARG A 225 20.55 1.90 -10.11
C ARG A 225 20.03 1.44 -11.47
N ASP A 226 18.75 1.48 -11.64
CA ASP A 226 18.07 1.17 -12.91
C ASP A 226 18.34 -0.27 -13.40
N VAL A 227 18.42 -1.21 -12.47
CA VAL A 227 18.69 -2.61 -12.76
C VAL A 227 17.37 -3.36 -12.87
N PHE A 228 16.96 -3.69 -14.10
CA PHE A 228 15.62 -4.21 -14.37
C PHE A 228 15.57 -5.71 -14.66
N SER A 229 16.65 -6.27 -15.21
CA SER A 229 16.69 -7.66 -15.62
C SER A 229 17.66 -8.49 -14.78
N THR A 230 17.47 -9.79 -14.78
CA THR A 230 18.37 -10.79 -14.17
C THR A 230 19.79 -10.66 -14.68
N GLU A 231 19.94 -10.41 -16.00
CA GLU A 231 21.25 -10.22 -16.63
C GLU A 231 21.92 -8.92 -16.19
N ASP A 232 21.16 -7.82 -16.03
CA ASP A 232 21.70 -6.55 -15.56
C ASP A 232 22.17 -6.67 -14.11
N VAL A 233 21.41 -7.33 -13.24
CA VAL A 233 21.82 -7.59 -11.85
C VAL A 233 23.15 -8.33 -11.82
N TYR A 234 23.27 -9.40 -12.60
CA TYR A 234 24.51 -10.20 -12.67
C TYR A 234 25.72 -9.35 -13.15
N LYS A 235 25.57 -8.64 -14.29
CA LYS A 235 26.65 -7.82 -14.87
C LYS A 235 27.06 -6.70 -13.93
N ASN A 236 26.09 -6.00 -13.35
CA ASN A 236 26.39 -4.89 -12.46
C ASN A 236 27.03 -5.35 -11.16
N THR A 237 26.62 -6.48 -10.59
CA THR A 237 27.30 -7.08 -9.43
C THR A 237 28.76 -7.39 -9.74
N LYS A 238 29.05 -8.00 -10.90
CA LYS A 238 30.44 -8.27 -11.31
C LYS A 238 31.23 -6.98 -11.48
N SER A 239 30.66 -5.98 -12.10
CA SER A 239 31.31 -4.68 -12.31
C SER A 239 31.63 -3.99 -10.98
N LEU A 240 30.69 -3.96 -10.04
CA LEU A 240 30.90 -3.43 -8.69
C LEU A 240 32.09 -4.12 -8.00
N LEU A 241 32.03 -5.46 -7.90
CA LEU A 241 33.07 -6.25 -7.21
C LEU A 241 34.44 -6.25 -7.91
N THR A 242 34.46 -5.91 -9.18
CA THR A 242 35.73 -5.75 -9.94
C THR A 242 36.31 -4.35 -9.74
N ALA A 243 35.46 -3.31 -9.76
CA ALA A 243 35.91 -1.93 -9.61
C ALA A 243 36.22 -1.58 -8.14
N TYR A 244 35.52 -2.20 -7.20
CA TYR A 244 35.67 -2.01 -5.75
C TYR A 244 35.92 -3.37 -5.07
N PRO A 245 37.11 -3.95 -5.19
CA PRO A 245 37.40 -5.29 -4.68
C PRO A 245 37.34 -5.39 -3.16
N GLU A 246 37.33 -4.26 -2.46
CA GLU A 246 37.16 -4.16 -1.00
C GLU A 246 35.71 -4.21 -0.50
N ILE A 247 34.70 -4.27 -1.40
CA ILE A 247 33.33 -4.50 -0.99
C ILE A 247 33.21 -5.86 -0.29
N ASP A 248 32.69 -5.87 0.91
CA ASP A 248 32.49 -7.05 1.75
C ASP A 248 31.01 -7.52 1.79
N CYS A 249 30.05 -6.67 1.38
CA CYS A 249 28.65 -7.04 1.28
C CYS A 249 27.97 -6.37 0.08
N ILE A 250 27.25 -7.14 -0.72
CA ILE A 250 26.29 -6.62 -1.70
C ILE A 250 24.94 -6.46 -1.04
N PHE A 251 24.41 -5.25 -1.05
CA PHE A 251 23.13 -4.91 -0.46
C PHE A 251 22.08 -4.70 -1.57
N LEU A 252 21.17 -5.67 -1.68
CA LEU A 252 20.03 -5.57 -2.59
C LEU A 252 18.89 -4.83 -1.90
N VAL A 253 18.74 -3.55 -2.21
CA VAL A 253 17.70 -2.68 -1.64
C VAL A 253 16.36 -2.89 -2.33
N ALA A 254 16.35 -2.94 -3.66
CA ALA A 254 15.17 -3.18 -4.46
C ALA A 254 15.54 -3.68 -5.87
N SER A 255 14.70 -4.49 -6.48
CA SER A 255 14.84 -4.93 -7.87
C SER A 255 13.48 -5.31 -8.46
N LYS A 256 13.29 -5.06 -9.75
CA LYS A 256 12.15 -5.58 -10.51
C LYS A 256 12.35 -7.04 -10.96
N SER A 257 13.58 -7.56 -10.88
CA SER A 257 13.87 -8.95 -11.19
C SER A 257 13.57 -9.85 -10.00
N GLY A 258 12.65 -10.79 -10.15
CA GLY A 258 12.32 -11.80 -9.12
C GLY A 258 13.47 -12.78 -8.82
N GLU A 259 14.56 -12.76 -9.61
CA GLU A 259 15.76 -13.61 -9.48
C GLU A 259 17.04 -12.80 -9.17
N ALA A 260 16.89 -11.56 -8.67
CA ALA A 260 18.02 -10.69 -8.39
C ALA A 260 19.00 -11.32 -7.38
N GLN A 261 18.50 -11.94 -6.32
CA GLN A 261 19.35 -12.60 -5.31
C GLN A 261 20.19 -13.73 -5.90
N GLN A 262 19.61 -14.56 -6.77
CA GLN A 262 20.33 -15.64 -7.47
C GLN A 262 21.40 -15.10 -8.40
N SER A 263 21.12 -13.98 -9.07
CA SER A 263 22.07 -13.31 -9.98
C SER A 263 23.26 -12.73 -9.24
N ILE A 264 23.03 -12.10 -8.07
CA ILE A 264 24.09 -11.61 -7.19
C ILE A 264 24.96 -12.79 -6.71
N ALA A 265 24.33 -13.84 -6.17
CA ALA A 265 25.03 -15.01 -5.68
C ALA A 265 25.84 -15.69 -6.79
N LYS A 266 25.30 -15.76 -8.01
CA LYS A 266 26.04 -16.28 -9.18
C LYS A 266 27.25 -15.40 -9.50
N ALA A 267 27.10 -14.08 -9.48
CA ALA A 267 28.22 -13.17 -9.78
C ALA A 267 29.34 -13.27 -8.73
N ILE A 268 29.00 -13.36 -7.44
CA ILE A 268 29.95 -13.57 -6.35
C ILE A 268 30.74 -14.88 -6.56
N ARG A 269 30.05 -15.99 -6.84
CA ARG A 269 30.69 -17.29 -7.11
C ARG A 269 31.58 -17.28 -8.34
N ASP A 270 31.12 -16.69 -9.46
CA ASP A 270 31.88 -16.63 -10.71
C ASP A 270 33.16 -15.77 -10.60
N LEU A 271 33.24 -14.89 -9.60
CA LEU A 271 34.44 -14.12 -9.25
C LEU A 271 35.32 -14.84 -8.21
N GLY A 272 34.89 -16.00 -7.71
CA GLY A 272 35.65 -16.74 -6.69
C GLY A 272 35.62 -16.09 -5.32
N LYS A 273 34.64 -15.19 -5.05
CA LYS A 273 34.52 -14.42 -3.80
C LYS A 273 33.51 -15.01 -2.80
N ASN A 274 33.11 -16.25 -3.00
CA ASN A 274 32.19 -16.93 -2.08
C ASN A 274 32.84 -17.10 -0.70
N GLY A 275 32.15 -16.67 0.36
CA GLY A 275 32.67 -16.62 1.72
C GLY A 275 33.55 -15.40 2.04
N GLU A 276 33.87 -14.54 1.04
CA GLU A 276 34.52 -13.25 1.26
C GLU A 276 33.57 -12.07 1.16
N VAL A 277 32.54 -12.20 0.31
CA VAL A 277 31.51 -11.18 0.07
C VAL A 277 30.17 -11.77 0.43
N GLY A 278 29.51 -11.18 1.40
CA GLY A 278 28.15 -11.51 1.79
C GLY A 278 27.08 -10.82 0.91
N MET A 279 25.83 -11.20 1.10
CA MET A 279 24.68 -10.51 0.55
C MET A 279 23.66 -10.26 1.64
N ALA A 280 23.20 -9.01 1.75
CA ALA A 280 22.00 -8.62 2.50
C ALA A 280 20.92 -8.17 1.52
N ALA A 281 19.66 -8.51 1.77
CA ALA A 281 18.60 -8.21 0.82
C ALA A 281 17.31 -7.78 1.50
N ILE A 282 16.53 -6.94 0.81
CA ILE A 282 15.13 -6.69 1.14
C ILE A 282 14.28 -7.48 0.15
N ASP A 283 13.16 -8.01 0.64
CA ASP A 283 12.21 -8.91 0.01
C ASP A 283 12.65 -10.39 -0.09
N PHE A 284 11.69 -11.28 0.16
CA PHE A 284 11.87 -12.73 -0.02
C PHE A 284 11.64 -13.11 -1.48
N MET A 285 12.71 -13.33 -2.20
CA MET A 285 12.64 -13.80 -3.58
C MET A 285 12.61 -15.32 -3.65
N ARG A 286 12.14 -15.86 -4.76
CA ARG A 286 12.13 -17.31 -5.00
C ARG A 286 13.54 -17.88 -4.81
N GLY A 287 13.66 -18.94 -4.03
CA GLY A 287 14.94 -19.61 -3.79
C GLY A 287 15.85 -18.93 -2.75
N PHE A 288 15.35 -17.95 -2.00
CA PHE A 288 16.15 -17.29 -0.94
C PHE A 288 16.67 -18.28 0.11
N SER A 289 15.90 -19.31 0.45
CA SER A 289 16.28 -20.29 1.45
C SER A 289 17.50 -21.12 1.01
N GLU A 290 17.58 -21.47 -0.26
CA GLU A 290 18.71 -22.17 -0.87
C GLU A 290 19.97 -21.32 -0.88
N LEU A 291 19.83 -20.00 -0.95
CA LEU A 291 20.96 -19.08 -0.89
C LEU A 291 21.54 -18.99 0.53
N PHE A 292 20.72 -19.11 1.58
CA PHE A 292 21.20 -19.29 2.95
C PHE A 292 21.94 -20.64 3.09
N ASP A 293 21.43 -21.71 2.50
CA ASP A 293 22.07 -23.02 2.56
C ASP A 293 23.45 -23.02 1.90
N SER A 294 23.62 -22.25 0.82
CA SER A 294 24.87 -22.11 0.08
C SER A 294 25.81 -21.01 0.61
N GLU A 295 25.46 -20.37 1.74
CA GLU A 295 26.24 -19.30 2.37
C GLU A 295 26.50 -18.10 1.44
N CYS A 296 25.50 -17.78 0.59
CA CYS A 296 25.53 -16.61 -0.30
C CYS A 296 24.65 -15.47 0.20
N LEU A 297 23.61 -15.78 0.96
CA LEU A 297 22.70 -14.82 1.57
C LEU A 297 22.86 -14.88 3.09
N GLU A 298 23.22 -13.76 3.69
CA GLU A 298 23.51 -13.66 5.13
C GLU A 298 22.29 -13.16 5.91
N SER A 299 21.58 -12.20 5.33
CA SER A 299 20.37 -11.65 5.93
C SER A 299 19.36 -11.21 4.87
N VAL A 300 18.08 -11.35 5.19
CA VAL A 300 16.98 -10.84 4.36
C VAL A 300 15.84 -10.36 5.26
N ILE A 301 15.23 -9.25 4.89
CA ILE A 301 14.03 -8.72 5.54
C ILE A 301 12.94 -8.48 4.49
N GLY A 302 11.69 -8.74 4.83
CA GLY A 302 10.58 -8.50 3.91
C GLY A 302 9.26 -9.03 4.45
N LEU A 303 8.22 -8.95 3.64
CA LEU A 303 6.95 -9.58 3.94
C LEU A 303 6.94 -11.03 3.44
N PRO A 304 6.49 -11.99 4.26
CA PRO A 304 6.32 -13.38 3.83
C PRO A 304 5.31 -13.52 2.68
N GLN A 305 4.37 -12.59 2.63
CA GLN A 305 3.34 -12.50 1.60
C GLN A 305 3.10 -11.03 1.25
N LEU A 306 3.60 -10.58 0.12
CA LEU A 306 3.46 -9.22 -0.39
C LEU A 306 2.00 -8.80 -0.64
N THR A 307 1.08 -9.75 -0.77
CA THR A 307 -0.34 -9.47 -1.00
C THR A 307 -1.16 -9.36 0.29
N ILE A 308 -0.51 -9.28 1.44
CA ILE A 308 -1.22 -9.07 2.70
C ILE A 308 -1.72 -7.63 2.86
N ASP A 309 -1.06 -6.66 2.26
CA ASP A 309 -1.45 -5.25 2.28
C ASP A 309 -2.82 -5.01 1.64
N PRO A 310 -3.09 -5.43 0.37
CA PRO A 310 -4.43 -5.30 -0.20
C PRO A 310 -5.48 -6.09 0.57
N TYR A 311 -5.11 -7.19 1.23
CA TYR A 311 -6.04 -7.93 2.09
C TYR A 311 -6.44 -7.14 3.33
N TYR A 312 -5.51 -6.47 4.03
CA TYR A 312 -5.83 -5.60 5.16
C TYR A 312 -6.65 -4.39 4.71
N LEU A 313 -6.32 -3.81 3.56
CA LEU A 313 -7.10 -2.71 2.98
C LEU A 313 -8.52 -3.17 2.61
N ALA A 314 -8.69 -4.40 2.11
CA ALA A 314 -9.99 -4.99 1.84
C ALA A 314 -10.83 -5.10 3.12
N ILE A 315 -10.24 -5.46 4.26
CA ILE A 315 -10.94 -5.49 5.57
C ILE A 315 -11.39 -4.08 5.96
N LYS A 316 -10.56 -3.06 5.82
CA LYS A 316 -10.95 -1.66 6.07
C LYS A 316 -12.12 -1.24 5.16
N MET A 317 -12.03 -1.55 3.86
CA MET A 317 -13.07 -1.25 2.86
C MET A 317 -14.39 -1.92 3.21
N ILE A 318 -14.37 -3.20 3.55
CA ILE A 318 -15.56 -3.96 3.97
C ILE A 318 -16.23 -3.31 5.17
N ASN A 319 -15.46 -2.99 6.21
CA ASN A 319 -16.00 -2.33 7.40
C ASN A 319 -16.63 -0.98 7.05
N THR A 320 -15.98 -0.18 6.22
CA THR A 320 -16.50 1.12 5.76
C THR A 320 -17.80 0.97 4.96
N LEU A 321 -17.83 0.07 3.98
CA LEU A 321 -19.01 -0.17 3.14
C LEU A 321 -20.21 -0.73 3.94
N LYS A 322 -19.94 -1.46 5.02
CA LYS A 322 -20.97 -1.95 5.95
C LYS A 322 -21.44 -0.89 6.98
N GLY A 323 -20.86 0.32 6.95
CA GLY A 323 -21.21 1.42 7.85
C GLY A 323 -20.52 1.38 9.22
N TYR A 324 -19.43 0.61 9.34
CA TYR A 324 -18.65 0.44 10.56
C TYR A 324 -17.16 0.77 10.31
N PRO A 325 -16.80 2.00 9.90
CA PRO A 325 -15.41 2.34 9.61
C PRO A 325 -14.53 2.09 10.83
N ILE A 326 -13.34 1.52 10.60
CA ILE A 326 -12.36 1.22 11.66
C ILE A 326 -11.84 2.54 12.24
N GLU A 327 -11.67 3.55 11.41
CA GLU A 327 -11.13 4.87 11.75
C GLU A 327 -12.11 5.99 11.42
N GLU A 328 -12.06 7.06 12.22
CA GLU A 328 -12.77 8.31 11.91
C GLU A 328 -11.96 9.23 10.98
N LYS A 329 -10.62 9.13 11.05
CA LYS A 329 -9.68 9.86 10.19
C LYS A 329 -8.76 8.87 9.50
N CYS A 330 -8.56 9.09 8.22
CA CYS A 330 -7.70 8.23 7.41
C CYS A 330 -6.25 8.28 7.90
N SER A 331 -5.72 7.14 8.29
CA SER A 331 -4.35 6.96 8.71
C SER A 331 -3.59 6.00 7.81
N THR A 332 -2.29 5.96 8.01
CA THR A 332 -1.41 4.96 7.41
C THR A 332 -1.16 3.86 8.41
N GLN A 333 -1.52 2.63 8.10
CA GLN A 333 -1.06 1.45 8.82
C GLN A 333 0.17 0.87 8.13
N THR A 334 1.15 0.43 8.92
CA THR A 334 2.37 -0.17 8.40
C THR A 334 2.45 -1.65 8.72
N VAL A 335 2.87 -2.42 7.72
CA VAL A 335 3.11 -3.86 7.87
C VAL A 335 4.62 -4.08 8.07
N PRO A 336 5.05 -4.55 9.25
CA PRO A 336 6.46 -4.71 9.53
C PRO A 336 7.06 -5.90 8.78
N GLY A 337 8.27 -5.74 8.25
CA GLY A 337 9.05 -6.82 7.67
C GLY A 337 9.53 -7.82 8.73
N ILE A 338 9.74 -9.05 8.30
CA ILE A 338 10.34 -10.11 9.10
C ILE A 338 11.80 -10.26 8.71
N MET A 339 12.70 -10.18 9.69
CA MET A 339 14.13 -10.43 9.51
C MET A 339 14.43 -11.93 9.58
N VAL A 340 15.26 -12.39 8.68
CA VAL A 340 15.81 -13.75 8.63
C VAL A 340 17.33 -13.67 8.52
N THR A 341 18.01 -14.34 9.44
CA THR A 341 19.47 -14.29 9.56
C THR A 341 20.10 -15.70 9.71
N SER A 342 19.28 -16.74 9.58
CA SER A 342 19.76 -18.11 9.73
C SER A 342 19.12 -19.08 8.75
N LYS A 343 19.86 -20.13 8.38
CA LYS A 343 19.36 -21.27 7.56
C LYS A 343 18.09 -21.89 8.14
N LYS A 344 17.98 -21.98 9.49
CA LYS A 344 16.79 -22.55 10.15
C LYS A 344 15.58 -21.67 9.92
N GLU A 345 15.72 -20.36 10.10
CA GLU A 345 14.64 -19.39 9.90
C GLU A 345 14.23 -19.34 8.43
N ALA A 346 15.21 -19.30 7.50
CA ALA A 346 14.94 -19.31 6.07
C ALA A 346 14.10 -20.53 5.64
N ARG A 347 14.43 -21.73 6.13
CA ARG A 347 13.67 -22.94 5.86
C ARG A 347 12.27 -22.94 6.46
N GLN A 348 12.08 -22.31 7.62
CA GLN A 348 10.76 -22.16 8.22
C GLN A 348 9.91 -21.19 7.43
N LEU A 349 10.47 -20.02 7.07
CA LEU A 349 9.76 -19.00 6.33
C LEU A 349 9.42 -19.45 4.89
N LYS A 350 10.31 -20.20 4.23
CA LYS A 350 10.05 -20.80 2.91
C LYS A 350 8.69 -21.48 2.84
N LYS A 351 8.32 -22.23 3.91
CA LYS A 351 7.04 -22.95 3.97
C LYS A 351 5.84 -22.00 3.94
N ILE A 352 6.00 -20.76 4.37
CA ILE A 352 4.96 -19.72 4.34
C ILE A 352 4.97 -19.00 3.00
N VAL A 353 6.15 -18.62 2.53
CA VAL A 353 6.32 -17.88 1.27
C VAL A 353 5.86 -18.69 0.05
N GLU A 354 6.09 -20.01 0.08
CA GLU A 354 5.77 -20.93 -1.01
C GLU A 354 4.43 -21.69 -0.82
N ASP A 355 3.63 -21.37 0.20
CA ASP A 355 2.35 -22.03 0.45
C ASP A 355 1.23 -21.42 -0.38
N GLU A 356 0.88 -22.04 -1.49
CA GLU A 356 -0.27 -21.64 -2.33
C GLU A 356 -1.62 -21.73 -1.60
N ASN A 357 -1.70 -22.47 -0.50
CA ASN A 357 -2.91 -22.67 0.28
C ASN A 357 -2.97 -21.78 1.53
N LEU A 358 -2.02 -20.87 1.69
CA LEU A 358 -1.94 -20.02 2.87
C LEU A 358 -3.24 -19.24 3.08
N VAL A 359 -3.76 -19.35 4.30
CA VAL A 359 -4.90 -18.58 4.79
C VAL A 359 -4.38 -17.61 5.85
N PHE A 360 -4.63 -16.30 5.64
CA PHE A 360 -4.11 -15.25 6.54
C PHE A 360 -4.75 -15.32 7.94
N PHE A 361 -6.06 -15.60 7.98
CA PHE A 361 -6.83 -15.77 9.21
C PHE A 361 -7.92 -16.82 9.03
N SER A 362 -8.26 -17.56 10.09
CA SER A 362 -9.42 -18.42 10.06
C SER A 362 -10.72 -17.61 9.94
N GLU A 363 -11.77 -18.22 9.39
CA GLU A 363 -13.10 -17.57 9.26
C GLU A 363 -13.60 -17.09 10.64
N GLU A 364 -13.46 -17.92 11.69
CA GLU A 364 -13.83 -17.56 13.05
C GLU A 364 -13.06 -16.33 13.57
N TYR A 365 -11.75 -16.25 13.28
CA TYR A 365 -10.94 -15.09 13.69
C TYR A 365 -11.40 -13.83 12.96
N ILE A 366 -11.67 -13.91 11.66
CA ILE A 366 -12.14 -12.78 10.84
C ILE A 366 -13.45 -12.25 11.41
N GLU A 367 -14.44 -13.13 11.59
CA GLU A 367 -15.75 -12.72 12.09
C GLU A 367 -15.69 -12.09 13.48
N LYS A 368 -14.89 -12.67 14.37
CA LYS A 368 -14.80 -12.23 15.76
C LYS A 368 -13.96 -10.97 15.96
N HIS A 369 -12.87 -10.78 15.18
CA HIS A 369 -11.85 -9.78 15.48
C HIS A 369 -11.69 -8.71 14.40
N LEU A 370 -12.02 -8.99 13.11
CA LEU A 370 -11.75 -8.10 11.99
C LEU A 370 -12.99 -7.37 11.46
N PHE A 371 -14.17 -7.76 11.94
CA PHE A 371 -15.43 -7.07 11.61
C PHE A 371 -15.91 -6.22 12.80
N LYS A 372 -15.89 -4.89 12.62
CA LYS A 372 -16.21 -3.94 13.69
C LYS A 372 -17.64 -4.08 14.21
N TRP A 373 -18.58 -4.56 13.40
CA TRP A 373 -19.94 -4.84 13.86
C TRP A 373 -20.03 -6.03 14.83
N ASN A 374 -19.02 -6.91 14.87
CA ASN A 374 -18.89 -8.00 15.84
C ASN A 374 -17.87 -7.66 16.95
N ASN A 375 -16.92 -6.75 16.67
CA ASN A 375 -15.89 -6.30 17.58
C ASN A 375 -15.90 -4.76 17.66
N PRO A 376 -16.78 -4.14 18.47
CA PRO A 376 -16.87 -2.68 18.58
C PRO A 376 -15.58 -1.98 19.01
N GLU A 377 -14.67 -2.72 19.68
CA GLU A 377 -13.36 -2.23 20.12
C GLU A 377 -12.33 -2.17 18.97
N LEU A 378 -12.68 -2.64 17.77
CA LEU A 378 -11.80 -2.59 16.61
C LEU A 378 -11.67 -1.14 16.13
N ASP A 379 -10.67 -0.46 16.65
CA ASP A 379 -10.20 0.84 16.20
C ASP A 379 -8.87 0.73 15.44
N GLU A 380 -8.30 1.87 15.06
CA GLU A 380 -7.03 1.96 14.35
C GLU A 380 -5.89 1.28 15.12
N GLN A 381 -5.83 1.47 16.43
CA GLN A 381 -4.75 0.94 17.27
C GLN A 381 -4.84 -0.57 17.42
N GLU A 382 -6.05 -1.10 17.64
CA GLU A 382 -6.26 -2.55 17.71
C GLU A 382 -6.03 -3.19 16.34
N PHE A 383 -6.42 -2.53 15.24
CA PHE A 383 -6.15 -3.03 13.90
C PHE A 383 -4.65 -3.08 13.59
N GLN A 384 -3.88 -2.01 13.93
CA GLN A 384 -2.43 -2.01 13.82
C GLN A 384 -1.77 -3.11 14.68
N LYS A 385 -2.30 -3.35 15.87
CA LYS A 385 -1.82 -4.43 16.73
C LYS A 385 -2.07 -5.81 16.11
N ILE A 386 -3.24 -6.04 15.50
CA ILE A 386 -3.55 -7.27 14.78
C ILE A 386 -2.58 -7.45 13.59
N ILE A 387 -2.31 -6.40 12.83
CA ILE A 387 -1.31 -6.42 11.75
C ILE A 387 0.05 -6.89 12.30
N ASN A 388 0.53 -6.26 13.37
CA ASN A 388 1.82 -6.57 13.98
C ASN A 388 1.87 -8.02 14.52
N GLN A 389 0.80 -8.47 15.18
CA GLN A 389 0.73 -9.81 15.77
C GLN A 389 0.65 -10.90 14.69
N ASN A 390 -0.06 -10.67 13.58
CA ASN A 390 -0.15 -11.65 12.50
C ASN A 390 1.23 -11.96 11.90
N GLN A 391 2.08 -10.96 11.77
CA GLN A 391 3.47 -11.16 11.35
C GLN A 391 4.26 -12.02 12.36
N ARG A 392 4.06 -11.82 13.66
CA ARG A 392 4.72 -12.61 14.72
C ARG A 392 4.21 -14.05 14.81
N LEU A 393 2.90 -14.26 14.67
CA LEU A 393 2.29 -15.59 14.79
C LEU A 393 2.73 -16.54 13.68
N LYS A 394 3.02 -16.05 12.49
CA LYS A 394 3.57 -16.85 11.39
C LYS A 394 5.01 -17.28 11.62
N TYR A 395 5.72 -16.58 12.49
CA TYR A 395 7.11 -16.85 12.87
C TYR A 395 7.24 -17.48 14.25
N SER A 396 6.19 -17.47 15.09
CA SER A 396 6.26 -18.04 16.41
C SER A 396 6.38 -19.55 16.32
N LYS A 397 7.51 -20.01 16.73
CA LYS A 397 7.87 -21.34 17.17
C LYS A 397 6.64 -22.24 17.43
N SER A 398 6.21 -22.98 16.43
CA SER A 398 5.58 -24.28 16.68
C SER A 398 6.70 -25.19 17.17
N GLY A 399 6.88 -25.20 18.48
CA GLY A 399 7.93 -25.99 19.09
C GLY A 399 8.01 -25.75 20.57
N ASN A 400 7.00 -26.18 21.31
CA ASN A 400 7.09 -26.90 22.57
C ASN A 400 5.96 -27.91 22.62
#